data_6b914fafd036de7b7ea7828b870963c3
#
_entry.id   6b914fafd036de7b7ea7828b870963c3
#
_cell.length_a   1.000
_cell.length_b   1.000
_cell.length_c   1.000
_cell.angle_alpha   90.00
_cell.angle_beta   90.00
_cell.angle_gamma   90.00
#
_symmetry.space_group_name_H-M   'P 1'
#
loop_
_entity.id
_entity.type
_entity.pdbx_description
1 polymer ?
#
loop_
_entity_poly.entity_id
_entity_poly.type
_entity_poly.pdbx_seq_one_letter_code
_entity_poly.pdbx_strand_id
1 'polypeptide(L)'
;MQDLLTGCKSCGTRFIIDDLFPKVTNFYHIKDEADLIRKILKPSMLICVLGMIATVMSYSLISNINNGNIVQGSDDFVFQIVQCVIVGLIYGAVSGYILWAAFILIWMMIGAIKSLFLLGPHVRAKTQLPKVMRQIDPNFSYEFFIGKVINLMKLMIFSDDYTNLAAYDGKPMQNTFKDIVDISYDGTVRYNTLKTDGNYCYVDITVYTTVTKVDGGALKSSKEKFRVVVCKNIHAIANAGFSIKNVNCRSCGGSFDATREHNCPYCGTPY
;
A
#
# COMPACT_ATOMS: atom_id res chain seq x y z
N MET A 1 -19.56 -27.54 21.64
CA MET A 1 -18.43 -27.18 20.77
C MET A 1 -17.61 -28.39 20.30
N GLN A 2 -17.32 -29.37 21.16
CA GLN A 2 -16.65 -30.63 20.75
C GLN A 2 -17.38 -31.40 19.64
N ASP A 3 -18.68 -31.34 19.61
CA ASP A 3 -19.51 -32.03 18.62
C ASP A 3 -19.35 -31.51 17.18
N LEU A 4 -18.93 -30.27 17.01
CA LEU A 4 -18.67 -29.67 15.69
C LEU A 4 -17.38 -30.18 15.05
N LEU A 5 -16.38 -30.54 15.87
CA LEU A 5 -15.11 -31.12 15.40
C LEU A 5 -15.25 -32.63 15.06
N THR A 6 -16.24 -33.29 15.64
CA THR A 6 -16.51 -34.70 15.36
C THR A 6 -17.41 -34.93 14.16
N GLY A 7 -17.95 -33.85 13.60
CA GLY A 7 -18.93 -33.87 12.52
C GLY A 7 -20.37 -33.72 13.05
N CYS A 8 -21.29 -33.54 12.12
CA CYS A 8 -22.69 -33.41 12.42
C CYS A 8 -23.22 -34.73 13.04
N LYS A 9 -23.77 -34.69 14.24
CA LYS A 9 -24.36 -35.87 14.92
C LYS A 9 -25.52 -36.49 14.12
N SER A 10 -26.18 -35.70 13.28
CA SER A 10 -27.32 -36.14 12.50
C SER A 10 -26.94 -36.78 11.17
N CYS A 11 -25.91 -36.30 10.47
CA CYS A 11 -25.55 -36.77 9.14
C CYS A 11 -24.10 -37.28 9.02
N GLY A 12 -23.32 -37.23 10.08
CA GLY A 12 -21.91 -37.68 10.10
C GLY A 12 -20.92 -36.84 9.29
N THR A 13 -21.40 -35.78 8.62
CA THR A 13 -20.55 -34.92 7.82
C THR A 13 -19.52 -34.23 8.72
N ARG A 14 -18.24 -34.44 8.45
CA ARG A 14 -17.16 -33.72 9.13
C ARG A 14 -17.16 -32.26 8.68
N PHE A 15 -17.24 -31.34 9.63
CA PHE A 15 -16.97 -29.95 9.34
C PHE A 15 -15.46 -29.76 9.18
N ILE A 16 -15.04 -29.52 7.96
CA ILE A 16 -13.65 -29.13 7.71
C ILE A 16 -13.60 -27.63 7.99
N ILE A 17 -12.90 -27.24 9.05
CA ILE A 17 -12.76 -25.81 9.44
C ILE A 17 -12.13 -25.00 8.30
N ASP A 18 -11.31 -25.62 7.49
CA ASP A 18 -10.73 -25.07 6.27
C ASP A 18 -11.75 -24.52 5.28
N ASP A 19 -12.97 -25.09 5.25
CA ASP A 19 -14.03 -24.65 4.35
C ASP A 19 -14.81 -23.43 4.90
N LEU A 20 -14.64 -23.09 6.17
CA LEU A 20 -15.38 -22.00 6.83
C LEU A 20 -14.73 -20.62 6.65
N PHE A 21 -13.44 -20.58 6.35
CA PHE A 21 -12.69 -19.31 6.25
C PHE A 21 -11.99 -19.19 4.91
N PRO A 22 -11.97 -17.95 4.33
CA PRO A 22 -11.05 -17.72 3.23
C PRO A 22 -9.62 -17.82 3.74
N LYS A 23 -8.74 -18.52 2.99
CA LYS A 23 -7.32 -18.64 3.26
C LYS A 23 -6.53 -17.71 2.35
N VAL A 24 -5.41 -17.22 2.84
CA VAL A 24 -4.45 -16.46 2.02
C VAL A 24 -3.53 -17.45 1.32
N THR A 25 -3.49 -17.41 0.00
CA THR A 25 -2.59 -18.25 -0.81
C THR A 25 -1.35 -17.51 -1.26
N ASN A 26 -1.45 -16.19 -1.46
CA ASN A 26 -0.33 -15.32 -1.79
C ASN A 26 -0.45 -14.00 -1.04
N PHE A 27 0.66 -13.58 -0.44
CA PHE A 27 0.76 -12.32 0.28
C PHE A 27 2.11 -11.67 0.02
N TYR A 28 2.12 -10.44 -0.50
CA TYR A 28 3.36 -9.72 -0.73
C TYR A 28 3.17 -8.20 -0.73
N HIS A 29 4.22 -7.55 -0.32
CA HIS A 29 4.34 -6.11 -0.30
C HIS A 29 4.69 -5.57 -1.70
N ILE A 30 3.94 -4.58 -2.17
CA ILE A 30 4.24 -3.88 -3.42
C ILE A 30 5.04 -2.62 -3.09
N LYS A 31 6.32 -2.61 -3.41
CA LYS A 31 7.15 -1.41 -3.29
C LYS A 31 6.74 -0.39 -4.36
N ASP A 32 6.46 0.84 -3.95
CA ASP A 32 6.08 1.92 -4.86
C ASP A 32 7.33 2.70 -5.28
N GLU A 33 7.97 2.27 -6.37
CA GLU A 33 9.15 2.95 -6.94
C GLU A 33 8.84 4.40 -7.35
N ALA A 34 7.58 4.70 -7.68
CA ALA A 34 7.15 6.03 -8.05
C ALA A 34 7.26 7.07 -6.92
N ASP A 35 7.19 6.65 -5.66
CA ASP A 35 7.35 7.57 -4.52
C ASP A 35 8.81 7.99 -4.31
N LEU A 36 9.77 7.14 -4.70
CA LEU A 36 11.20 7.50 -4.69
C LEU A 36 11.48 8.59 -5.73
N ILE A 37 11.03 8.39 -6.98
CA ILE A 37 11.17 9.36 -8.07
C ILE A 37 10.51 10.69 -7.69
N ARG A 38 9.36 10.64 -7.04
CA ARG A 38 8.64 11.82 -6.58
C ARG A 38 9.39 12.61 -5.51
N LYS A 39 10.09 11.96 -4.59
CA LYS A 39 10.94 12.62 -3.58
C LYS A 39 12.13 13.31 -4.23
N ILE A 40 12.75 12.68 -5.24
CA ILE A 40 13.92 13.22 -5.95
C ILE A 40 13.52 14.43 -6.82
N LEU A 41 12.36 14.37 -7.48
CA LEU A 41 11.91 15.41 -8.41
C LEU A 41 11.21 16.59 -7.73
N LYS A 42 11.09 16.59 -6.39
CA LYS A 42 10.48 17.74 -5.69
C LYS A 42 11.35 18.98 -5.88
N PRO A 43 10.84 20.04 -6.55
CA PRO A 43 11.65 21.22 -6.84
C PRO A 43 12.00 21.95 -5.54
N SER A 44 13.31 22.20 -5.35
CA SER A 44 13.80 23.04 -4.26
C SER A 44 13.67 24.51 -4.65
N MET A 45 13.05 25.32 -3.81
CA MET A 45 12.96 26.77 -4.01
C MET A 45 14.33 27.39 -4.21
N LEU A 46 15.30 26.96 -3.39
CA LEU A 46 16.66 27.48 -3.44
C LEU A 46 17.34 27.22 -4.79
N ILE A 47 17.17 26.02 -5.35
CA ILE A 47 17.75 25.66 -6.66
C ILE A 47 17.12 26.49 -7.77
N CYS A 48 15.79 26.69 -7.76
CA CYS A 48 15.09 27.50 -8.76
C CYS A 48 15.53 28.96 -8.69
N VAL A 49 15.59 29.52 -7.49
CA VAL A 49 15.99 30.92 -7.31
C VAL A 49 17.45 31.18 -7.70
N LEU A 50 18.37 30.37 -7.18
CA LEU A 50 19.80 30.51 -7.51
C LEU A 50 20.10 30.28 -9.00
N GLY A 51 19.44 29.27 -9.60
CA GLY A 51 19.56 28.98 -11.03
C GLY A 51 19.07 30.16 -11.88
N MET A 52 17.94 30.79 -11.55
CA MET A 52 17.42 31.94 -12.27
C MET A 52 18.29 33.20 -12.07
N ILE A 53 18.77 33.44 -10.86
CA ILE A 53 19.74 34.53 -10.61
C ILE A 53 20.96 34.37 -11.49
N ALA A 54 21.59 33.21 -11.51
CA ALA A 54 22.77 32.94 -12.35
C ALA A 54 22.45 33.13 -13.84
N THR A 55 21.29 32.65 -14.31
CA THR A 55 20.88 32.78 -15.71
C THR A 55 20.64 34.22 -16.11
N VAL A 56 19.90 35.00 -15.31
CA VAL A 56 19.60 36.42 -15.61
C VAL A 56 20.84 37.27 -15.54
N MET A 57 21.74 37.03 -14.56
CA MET A 57 23.03 37.70 -14.48
C MET A 57 23.88 37.44 -15.72
N SER A 58 24.05 36.16 -16.09
CA SER A 58 24.83 35.79 -17.29
C SER A 58 24.26 36.40 -18.55
N TYR A 59 22.91 36.34 -18.73
CA TYR A 59 22.26 36.94 -19.87
C TYR A 59 22.44 38.46 -19.91
N SER A 60 22.29 39.18 -18.80
CA SER A 60 22.50 40.62 -18.69
C SER A 60 23.92 41.03 -19.02
N LEU A 61 24.92 40.30 -18.50
CA LEU A 61 26.32 40.54 -18.82
C LEU A 61 26.64 40.35 -20.29
N ILE A 62 26.24 39.20 -20.88
CA ILE A 62 26.47 38.87 -22.30
C ILE A 62 25.80 39.92 -23.19
N SER A 63 24.54 40.28 -22.91
CA SER A 63 23.78 41.26 -23.68
C SER A 63 24.45 42.66 -23.64
N ASN A 64 24.91 43.10 -22.49
CA ASN A 64 25.58 44.40 -22.37
C ASN A 64 26.96 44.43 -23.02
N ILE A 65 27.73 43.33 -22.99
CA ILE A 65 28.97 43.18 -23.72
C ILE A 65 28.73 43.23 -25.24
N ASN A 66 27.75 42.47 -25.73
CA ASN A 66 27.44 42.42 -27.17
C ASN A 66 26.94 43.76 -27.71
N ASN A 67 26.21 44.53 -26.88
CA ASN A 67 25.71 45.86 -27.25
C ASN A 67 26.80 46.96 -27.10
N GLY A 68 28.02 46.62 -26.70
CA GLY A 68 29.10 47.57 -26.51
C GLY A 68 28.93 48.49 -25.30
N ASN A 69 28.00 48.21 -24.40
CA ASN A 69 27.75 49.02 -23.20
C ASN A 69 28.84 48.78 -22.14
N ILE A 70 29.41 47.57 -22.09
CA ILE A 70 30.53 47.23 -21.19
C ILE A 70 31.80 47.19 -22.00
N VAL A 71 32.65 48.21 -21.84
CA VAL A 71 33.97 48.28 -22.48
C VAL A 71 35.05 48.20 -21.40
N GLN A 72 35.95 47.24 -21.53
CA GLN A 72 37.05 47.07 -20.60
C GLN A 72 38.00 48.27 -20.64
N GLY A 73 38.20 48.90 -19.47
CA GLY A 73 39.06 50.07 -19.34
C GLY A 73 38.32 51.42 -19.36
N SER A 74 37.02 51.45 -19.45
CA SER A 74 36.22 52.66 -19.24
C SER A 74 36.06 52.97 -17.76
N ASP A 75 35.96 54.25 -17.36
CA ASP A 75 35.74 54.66 -15.97
C ASP A 75 34.43 54.11 -15.40
N ASP A 76 33.45 53.81 -16.23
CA ASP A 76 32.17 53.26 -15.85
C ASP A 76 32.08 51.71 -15.82
N PHE A 77 33.16 51.01 -16.13
CA PHE A 77 33.17 49.54 -16.24
C PHE A 77 32.66 48.84 -14.99
N VAL A 78 33.14 49.24 -13.81
CA VAL A 78 32.73 48.65 -12.53
C VAL A 78 31.26 48.94 -12.25
N PHE A 79 30.78 50.16 -12.53
CA PHE A 79 29.38 50.54 -12.32
C PHE A 79 28.45 49.71 -13.17
N GLN A 80 28.77 49.46 -14.44
CA GLN A 80 27.95 48.65 -15.36
C GLN A 80 27.88 47.18 -14.93
N ILE A 81 28.99 46.61 -14.43
CA ILE A 81 28.99 45.27 -13.86
C ILE A 81 28.10 45.20 -12.63
N VAL A 82 28.25 46.16 -11.70
CA VAL A 82 27.40 46.21 -10.49
C VAL A 82 25.92 46.32 -10.85
N GLN A 83 25.59 47.11 -11.85
CA GLN A 83 24.19 47.21 -12.35
C GLN A 83 23.67 45.86 -12.87
N CYS A 84 24.47 45.13 -13.67
CA CYS A 84 24.10 43.78 -14.13
C CYS A 84 23.88 42.79 -12.98
N VAL A 85 24.68 42.85 -11.94
CA VAL A 85 24.57 42.04 -10.74
C VAL A 85 23.26 42.36 -9.99
N ILE A 86 22.96 43.65 -9.77
CA ILE A 86 21.73 44.09 -9.10
C ILE A 86 20.49 43.66 -9.89
N VAL A 87 20.48 43.85 -11.21
CA VAL A 87 19.40 43.38 -12.10
C VAL A 87 19.25 41.88 -12.01
N GLY A 88 20.34 41.13 -12.07
CA GLY A 88 20.35 39.67 -11.94
C GLY A 88 19.76 39.19 -10.60
N LEU A 89 20.13 39.82 -9.49
CA LEU A 89 19.64 39.51 -8.16
C LEU A 89 18.12 39.75 -8.04
N ILE A 90 17.66 40.93 -8.47
CA ILE A 90 16.23 41.31 -8.31
C ILE A 90 15.34 40.48 -9.24
N TYR A 91 15.61 40.54 -10.56
CA TYR A 91 14.78 39.87 -11.55
C TYR A 91 14.96 38.35 -11.52
N GLY A 92 16.14 37.85 -11.23
CA GLY A 92 16.41 36.44 -11.05
C GLY A 92 15.73 35.84 -9.84
N ALA A 93 15.68 36.56 -8.71
CA ALA A 93 14.98 36.11 -7.52
C ALA A 93 13.46 36.05 -7.74
N VAL A 94 12.87 37.10 -8.34
CA VAL A 94 11.44 37.15 -8.65
C VAL A 94 11.05 36.07 -9.64
N SER A 95 11.77 35.95 -10.76
CA SER A 95 11.47 34.92 -11.78
C SER A 95 11.72 33.51 -11.28
N GLY A 96 12.72 33.29 -10.44
CA GLY A 96 13.00 32.01 -9.79
C GLY A 96 11.90 31.58 -8.81
N TYR A 97 11.35 32.55 -8.07
CA TYR A 97 10.20 32.28 -7.20
C TYR A 97 8.94 31.92 -8.02
N ILE A 98 8.65 32.66 -9.09
CA ILE A 98 7.54 32.36 -10.00
C ILE A 98 7.69 30.96 -10.62
N LEU A 99 8.89 30.63 -11.10
CA LEU A 99 9.19 29.33 -11.66
C LEU A 99 8.97 28.21 -10.63
N TRP A 100 9.43 28.38 -9.40
CA TRP A 100 9.21 27.44 -8.31
C TRP A 100 7.72 27.27 -7.99
N ALA A 101 6.97 28.36 -7.92
CA ALA A 101 5.52 28.33 -7.67
C ALA A 101 4.79 27.56 -8.79
N ALA A 102 5.16 27.77 -10.06
CA ALA A 102 4.63 27.02 -11.19
C ALA A 102 4.92 25.52 -11.07
N PHE A 103 6.15 25.15 -10.71
CA PHE A 103 6.49 23.74 -10.46
C PHE A 103 5.71 23.12 -9.32
N ILE A 104 5.46 23.86 -8.22
CA ILE A 104 4.63 23.36 -7.10
C ILE A 104 3.18 23.16 -7.55
N LEU A 105 2.62 24.06 -8.35
CA LEU A 105 1.27 23.89 -8.90
C LEU A 105 1.17 22.64 -9.78
N ILE A 106 2.10 22.45 -10.72
CA ILE A 106 2.18 21.24 -11.54
C ILE A 106 2.28 19.99 -10.65
N TRP A 107 3.11 20.04 -9.61
CA TRP A 107 3.29 18.96 -8.66
C TRP A 107 1.99 18.61 -7.91
N MET A 108 1.24 19.62 -7.45
CA MET A 108 -0.07 19.42 -6.82
C MET A 108 -1.09 18.85 -7.81
N MET A 109 -1.11 19.32 -9.06
CA MET A 109 -1.98 18.77 -10.12
C MET A 109 -1.68 17.29 -10.39
N ILE A 110 -0.41 16.91 -10.49
CA ILE A 110 -0.02 15.49 -10.65
C ILE A 110 -0.50 14.65 -9.45
N GLY A 111 -0.42 15.19 -8.23
CA GLY A 111 -0.94 14.56 -7.02
C GLY A 111 -2.46 14.37 -7.05
N ALA A 112 -3.21 15.39 -7.48
CA ALA A 112 -4.66 15.35 -7.63
C ALA A 112 -5.09 14.35 -8.71
N ILE A 113 -4.42 14.35 -9.87
CA ILE A 113 -4.66 13.38 -10.95
C ILE A 113 -4.41 11.95 -10.44
N LYS A 114 -3.30 11.72 -9.72
CA LYS A 114 -3.00 10.40 -9.14
C LYS A 114 -4.09 9.95 -8.15
N SER A 115 -4.66 10.85 -7.35
CA SER A 115 -5.77 10.52 -6.44
C SER A 115 -7.07 10.18 -7.19
N LEU A 116 -7.36 10.84 -8.31
CA LEU A 116 -8.48 10.50 -9.19
C LEU A 116 -8.31 9.12 -9.83
N PHE A 117 -7.09 8.76 -10.24
CA PHE A 117 -6.78 7.42 -10.75
C PHE A 117 -6.92 6.32 -9.69
N LEU A 118 -6.79 6.64 -8.40
CA LEU A 118 -7.03 5.69 -7.29
C LEU A 118 -8.53 5.49 -7.02
N LEU A 119 -9.36 6.50 -7.26
CA LEU A 119 -10.82 6.40 -7.11
C LEU A 119 -11.43 5.39 -8.10
N GLY A 120 -10.96 5.37 -9.35
CA GLY A 120 -11.45 4.44 -10.38
C GLY A 120 -11.32 2.97 -9.98
N PRO A 121 -10.15 2.46 -9.56
CA PRO A 121 -9.97 1.10 -9.07
C PRO A 121 -10.82 0.77 -7.84
N HIS A 122 -10.97 1.72 -6.90
CA HIS A 122 -11.79 1.53 -5.70
C HIS A 122 -13.29 1.39 -6.05
N VAL A 123 -13.81 2.29 -6.89
CA VAL A 123 -15.20 2.20 -7.38
C VAL A 123 -15.42 0.89 -8.13
N ARG A 124 -14.46 0.47 -8.97
CA ARG A 124 -14.52 -0.84 -9.65
C ARG A 124 -14.53 -2.00 -8.66
N ALA A 125 -13.71 -1.99 -7.63
CA ALA A 125 -13.71 -3.03 -6.60
C ALA A 125 -15.09 -3.12 -5.93
N LYS A 126 -15.66 -1.99 -5.54
CA LYS A 126 -16.96 -1.93 -4.86
C LYS A 126 -18.14 -2.32 -5.75
N THR A 127 -18.03 -2.16 -7.08
CA THR A 127 -19.11 -2.47 -8.02
C THR A 127 -18.93 -3.80 -8.74
N GLN A 128 -17.73 -4.14 -9.18
CA GLN A 128 -17.47 -5.34 -9.99
C GLN A 128 -17.31 -6.59 -9.12
N LEU A 129 -16.57 -6.52 -8.00
CA LEU A 129 -16.36 -7.67 -7.13
C LEU A 129 -17.68 -8.25 -6.61
N PRO A 130 -18.64 -7.45 -6.09
CA PRO A 130 -19.92 -7.99 -5.69
C PRO A 130 -20.72 -8.61 -6.83
N LYS A 131 -20.67 -8.04 -8.05
CA LYS A 131 -21.39 -8.58 -9.21
C LYS A 131 -20.91 -9.99 -9.56
N VAL A 132 -19.60 -10.20 -9.54
CA VAL A 132 -18.99 -11.50 -9.88
C VAL A 132 -19.14 -12.46 -8.71
N MET A 133 -18.94 -12.01 -7.48
CA MET A 133 -19.04 -12.87 -6.29
C MET A 133 -20.47 -13.33 -6.00
N ARG A 134 -21.49 -12.52 -6.29
CA ARG A 134 -22.89 -12.92 -6.10
C ARG A 134 -23.36 -14.00 -7.07
N GLN A 135 -22.66 -14.24 -8.16
CA GLN A 135 -22.89 -15.39 -9.04
C GLN A 135 -22.48 -16.71 -8.35
N ILE A 136 -21.50 -16.63 -7.43
CA ILE A 136 -20.98 -17.76 -6.67
C ILE A 136 -21.66 -17.84 -5.30
N ASP A 137 -21.77 -16.69 -4.61
CA ASP A 137 -22.36 -16.54 -3.27
C ASP A 137 -23.46 -15.46 -3.32
N PRO A 138 -24.74 -15.83 -3.40
CA PRO A 138 -25.85 -14.86 -3.45
C PRO A 138 -25.87 -13.88 -2.27
N ASN A 139 -25.37 -14.32 -1.10
CA ASN A 139 -25.35 -13.53 0.14
C ASN A 139 -24.04 -12.74 0.31
N PHE A 140 -23.22 -12.64 -0.74
CA PHE A 140 -21.95 -11.95 -0.66
C PHE A 140 -22.11 -10.48 -0.23
N SER A 141 -21.43 -10.11 0.86
CA SER A 141 -21.28 -8.74 1.35
C SER A 141 -19.87 -8.26 1.14
N TYR A 142 -19.71 -7.19 0.36
CA TYR A 142 -18.42 -6.57 0.08
C TYR A 142 -17.70 -6.11 1.35
N GLU A 143 -18.42 -5.40 2.22
CA GLU A 143 -17.85 -4.81 3.44
C GLU A 143 -17.37 -5.92 4.40
N PHE A 144 -18.16 -6.98 4.53
CA PHE A 144 -17.79 -8.13 5.36
C PHE A 144 -16.57 -8.87 4.79
N PHE A 145 -16.52 -9.07 3.47
CA PHE A 145 -15.39 -9.69 2.80
C PHE A 145 -14.10 -8.89 2.99
N ILE A 146 -14.15 -7.57 2.73
CA ILE A 146 -12.98 -6.71 2.89
C ILE A 146 -12.53 -6.67 4.35
N GLY A 147 -13.45 -6.58 5.31
CA GLY A 147 -13.13 -6.68 6.73
C GLY A 147 -12.38 -7.96 7.08
N LYS A 148 -12.80 -9.12 6.53
CA LYS A 148 -12.10 -10.39 6.71
C LYS A 148 -10.70 -10.37 6.07
N VAL A 149 -10.57 -9.86 4.85
CA VAL A 149 -9.27 -9.78 4.18
C VAL A 149 -8.29 -8.89 4.95
N ILE A 150 -8.75 -7.76 5.50
CA ILE A 150 -7.91 -6.89 6.33
C ILE A 150 -7.45 -7.62 7.59
N ASN A 151 -8.34 -8.39 8.24
CA ASN A 151 -7.98 -9.18 9.41
C ASN A 151 -6.96 -10.28 9.06
N LEU A 152 -7.15 -10.98 7.93
CA LEU A 152 -6.19 -11.96 7.43
C LEU A 152 -4.83 -11.31 7.12
N MET A 153 -4.83 -10.14 6.49
CA MET A 153 -3.61 -9.39 6.20
C MET A 153 -2.88 -8.99 7.48
N LYS A 154 -3.61 -8.50 8.51
CA LYS A 154 -3.01 -8.22 9.83
C LYS A 154 -2.44 -9.48 10.45
N LEU A 155 -3.15 -10.60 10.38
CA LEU A 155 -2.67 -11.88 10.85
C LEU A 155 -1.36 -12.29 10.16
N MET A 156 -1.26 -12.12 8.84
CA MET A 156 -0.03 -12.39 8.07
C MET A 156 1.14 -11.48 8.50
N ILE A 157 0.89 -10.19 8.70
CA ILE A 157 1.93 -9.22 9.06
C ILE A 157 2.48 -9.47 10.47
N PHE A 158 1.60 -9.79 11.43
CA PHE A 158 1.97 -9.95 12.84
C PHE A 158 2.25 -11.39 13.26
N SER A 159 2.22 -12.36 12.34
CA SER A 159 2.64 -13.73 12.62
C SER A 159 4.15 -13.87 12.49
N ASP A 160 4.77 -14.65 13.38
CA ASP A 160 6.21 -14.90 13.31
C ASP A 160 6.59 -15.82 12.14
N ASP A 161 5.73 -16.81 11.85
CA ASP A 161 5.92 -17.83 10.83
C ASP A 161 4.57 -18.16 10.16
N TYR A 162 4.61 -18.47 8.88
CA TYR A 162 3.43 -18.87 8.10
C TYR A 162 3.27 -20.38 7.99
N THR A 163 4.26 -21.16 8.38
CA THR A 163 4.29 -22.61 8.19
C THR A 163 3.15 -23.32 8.93
N ASN A 164 2.78 -22.83 10.12
CA ASN A 164 1.71 -23.41 10.94
C ASN A 164 0.44 -22.54 10.98
N LEU A 165 0.33 -21.56 10.10
CA LEU A 165 -0.79 -20.63 10.13
C LEU A 165 -1.99 -21.18 9.36
N ALA A 166 -3.07 -21.54 10.06
CA ALA A 166 -4.28 -22.11 9.46
C ALA A 166 -4.92 -21.24 8.37
N ALA A 167 -4.74 -19.93 8.46
CA ALA A 167 -5.25 -18.97 7.51
C ALA A 167 -4.38 -18.83 6.24
N TYR A 168 -3.23 -19.52 6.17
CA TYR A 168 -2.32 -19.47 5.04
C TYR A 168 -2.18 -20.83 4.36
N ASP A 169 -2.34 -20.85 3.05
CA ASP A 169 -2.24 -22.04 2.19
C ASP A 169 -1.37 -21.74 0.97
N GLY A 170 -0.27 -21.05 1.20
CA GLY A 170 0.70 -20.67 0.18
C GLY A 170 2.02 -21.41 0.33
N LYS A 171 3.01 -21.03 -0.49
CA LYS A 171 4.37 -21.54 -0.34
C LYS A 171 4.95 -21.11 1.01
N PRO A 172 5.71 -21.98 1.71
CA PRO A 172 6.37 -21.61 2.95
C PRO A 172 7.17 -20.32 2.79
N MET A 173 6.90 -19.35 3.63
CA MET A 173 7.53 -18.03 3.56
C MET A 173 7.81 -17.55 4.97
N GLN A 174 9.00 -16.99 5.20
CA GLN A 174 9.30 -16.34 6.45
C GLN A 174 8.69 -14.94 6.51
N ASN A 175 8.28 -14.52 7.68
CA ASN A 175 7.77 -13.17 7.88
C ASN A 175 8.91 -12.14 7.72
N THR A 176 8.77 -11.25 6.74
CA THR A 176 9.69 -10.15 6.47
C THR A 176 9.23 -8.81 7.02
N PHE A 177 8.10 -8.78 7.77
CA PHE A 177 7.43 -7.56 8.24
C PHE A 177 7.64 -7.29 9.73
N LYS A 178 8.71 -7.81 10.32
CA LYS A 178 9.00 -7.69 11.77
C LYS A 178 9.21 -6.25 12.25
N ASP A 179 9.50 -5.33 11.35
CA ASP A 179 9.64 -3.90 11.60
C ASP A 179 8.31 -3.15 11.72
N ILE A 180 7.20 -3.79 11.33
CA ILE A 180 5.86 -3.19 11.37
C ILE A 180 5.26 -3.30 12.77
N VAL A 181 4.91 -2.15 13.33
CA VAL A 181 4.27 -2.04 14.66
C VAL A 181 2.76 -1.88 14.56
N ASP A 182 2.31 -1.16 13.54
CA ASP A 182 0.87 -0.93 13.32
C ASP A 182 0.56 -0.82 11.83
N ILE A 183 -0.68 -1.18 11.49
CA ILE A 183 -1.21 -1.07 10.14
C ILE A 183 -2.68 -0.64 10.17
N SER A 184 -2.98 0.44 9.48
CA SER A 184 -4.32 0.95 9.28
C SER A 184 -4.74 0.86 7.82
N TYR A 185 -6.00 0.53 7.59
CA TYR A 185 -6.61 0.46 6.26
C TYR A 185 -7.02 1.87 5.80
N ASP A 186 -6.58 2.28 4.61
CA ASP A 186 -6.84 3.62 4.05
C ASP A 186 -8.23 3.75 3.39
N GLY A 187 -9.09 2.74 3.51
CA GLY A 187 -10.41 2.74 2.86
C GLY A 187 -10.38 2.39 1.37
N THR A 188 -9.23 2.07 0.79
CA THR A 188 -9.07 1.83 -0.65
C THR A 188 -8.60 0.41 -0.93
N VAL A 189 -9.33 -0.28 -1.83
CA VAL A 189 -8.97 -1.59 -2.36
C VAL A 189 -9.04 -1.55 -3.87
N ARG A 190 -8.08 -2.17 -4.54
CA ARG A 190 -8.11 -2.43 -5.97
C ARG A 190 -8.44 -3.90 -6.20
N TYR A 191 -9.49 -4.18 -6.94
CA TYR A 191 -9.79 -5.51 -7.46
C TYR A 191 -8.91 -5.80 -8.68
N ASN A 192 -8.14 -6.88 -8.64
CA ASN A 192 -7.26 -7.27 -9.74
C ASN A 192 -7.93 -8.35 -10.61
N THR A 193 -8.24 -9.51 -10.03
CA THR A 193 -8.85 -10.62 -10.77
C THR A 193 -9.56 -11.59 -9.82
N LEU A 194 -10.52 -12.34 -10.37
CA LEU A 194 -11.14 -13.50 -9.74
C LEU A 194 -10.93 -14.69 -10.68
N LYS A 195 -10.50 -15.80 -10.13
CA LYS A 195 -10.34 -17.08 -10.83
C LYS A 195 -11.09 -18.14 -10.06
N THR A 196 -11.72 -19.06 -10.77
CA THR A 196 -12.32 -20.27 -10.21
C THR A 196 -11.52 -21.47 -10.70
N ASP A 197 -11.18 -22.37 -9.79
CA ASP A 197 -10.51 -23.61 -10.10
C ASP A 197 -11.16 -24.75 -9.29
N GLY A 198 -11.90 -25.62 -9.99
CA GLY A 198 -12.69 -26.66 -9.36
C GLY A 198 -13.66 -26.09 -8.32
N ASN A 199 -13.51 -26.51 -7.08
CA ASN A 199 -14.34 -26.11 -5.94
C ASN A 199 -13.87 -24.83 -5.24
N TYR A 200 -12.83 -24.16 -5.77
CA TYR A 200 -12.26 -23.00 -5.13
C TYR A 200 -12.38 -21.74 -5.97
N CYS A 201 -12.60 -20.61 -5.33
CA CYS A 201 -12.48 -19.30 -5.95
C CYS A 201 -11.32 -18.52 -5.32
N TYR A 202 -10.53 -17.90 -6.18
CA TYR A 202 -9.36 -17.10 -5.82
C TYR A 202 -9.64 -15.64 -6.14
N VAL A 203 -9.66 -14.80 -5.14
CA VAL A 203 -9.86 -13.36 -5.28
C VAL A 203 -8.54 -12.65 -5.04
N ASP A 204 -8.05 -11.97 -6.05
CA ASP A 204 -6.80 -11.21 -6.02
C ASP A 204 -7.13 -9.73 -5.85
N ILE A 205 -6.67 -9.15 -4.76
CA ILE A 205 -6.90 -7.73 -4.43
C ILE A 205 -5.60 -7.07 -3.96
N THR A 206 -5.53 -5.76 -4.18
CA THR A 206 -4.49 -4.90 -3.62
C THR A 206 -5.13 -3.97 -2.59
N VAL A 207 -4.64 -4.02 -1.36
CA VAL A 207 -5.10 -3.21 -0.23
C VAL A 207 -4.14 -2.06 -0.02
N TYR A 208 -4.66 -0.85 0.12
CA TYR A 208 -3.89 0.36 0.42
C TYR A 208 -3.96 0.63 1.92
N THR A 209 -2.80 0.86 2.52
CA THR A 209 -2.66 0.95 3.97
C THR A 209 -1.66 2.03 4.35
N THR A 210 -1.82 2.55 5.56
CA THR A 210 -0.80 3.31 6.25
C THR A 210 -0.12 2.39 7.27
N VAL A 211 1.18 2.20 7.13
CA VAL A 211 1.99 1.31 7.96
C VAL A 211 2.89 2.16 8.84
N THR A 212 2.97 1.81 10.13
CA THR A 212 3.90 2.41 11.09
C THR A 212 5.01 1.40 11.39
N LYS A 213 6.26 1.81 11.14
CA LYS A 213 7.47 1.00 11.33
C LYS A 213 8.40 1.64 12.35
N VAL A 214 9.22 0.80 12.99
CA VAL A 214 10.35 1.27 13.79
C VAL A 214 11.57 1.39 12.87
N ASP A 215 12.10 2.61 12.75
CA ASP A 215 13.31 2.89 11.98
C ASP A 215 14.26 3.75 12.82
N GLY A 216 15.42 3.18 13.20
CA GLY A 216 16.40 3.87 14.03
C GLY A 216 15.88 4.31 15.42
N GLY A 217 14.95 3.56 16.02
CA GLY A 217 14.34 3.90 17.31
C GLY A 217 13.20 4.93 17.24
N ALA A 218 12.88 5.46 16.05
CA ALA A 218 11.74 6.35 15.82
C ALA A 218 10.60 5.65 15.08
N LEU A 219 9.35 6.02 15.40
CA LEU A 219 8.19 5.55 14.66
C LEU A 219 8.01 6.39 13.39
N LYS A 220 7.99 5.72 12.24
CA LYS A 220 7.74 6.34 10.94
C LYS A 220 6.51 5.72 10.29
N SER A 221 5.59 6.55 9.84
CA SER A 221 4.41 6.11 9.09
C SER A 221 4.60 6.34 7.60
N SER A 222 4.26 5.33 6.78
CA SER A 222 4.33 5.37 5.33
C SER A 222 3.10 4.73 4.71
N LYS A 223 2.71 5.20 3.50
CA LYS A 223 1.66 4.58 2.71
C LYS A 223 2.24 3.40 1.95
N GLU A 224 1.67 2.23 2.16
CA GLU A 224 2.13 0.99 1.55
C GLU A 224 0.98 0.21 0.91
N LYS A 225 1.32 -0.72 0.04
CA LYS A 225 0.36 -1.54 -0.69
C LYS A 225 0.70 -3.00 -0.50
N PHE A 226 -0.32 -3.78 -0.16
CA PHE A 226 -0.19 -5.23 -0.06
C PHE A 226 -1.11 -5.89 -1.08
N ARG A 227 -0.57 -6.85 -1.81
CA ARG A 227 -1.37 -7.71 -2.67
C ARG A 227 -1.67 -9.00 -1.94
N VAL A 228 -2.95 -9.33 -1.89
CA VAL A 228 -3.46 -10.48 -1.16
C VAL A 228 -4.30 -11.30 -2.12
N VAL A 229 -3.97 -12.58 -2.25
CA VAL A 229 -4.81 -13.54 -2.96
C VAL A 229 -5.48 -14.42 -1.92
N VAL A 230 -6.80 -14.35 -1.89
CA VAL A 230 -7.64 -15.09 -0.95
C VAL A 230 -8.34 -16.21 -1.68
N CYS A 231 -8.24 -17.42 -1.14
CA CYS A 231 -8.91 -18.61 -1.63
C CYS A 231 -10.10 -18.96 -0.72
N LYS A 232 -11.24 -19.31 -1.30
CA LYS A 232 -12.42 -19.81 -0.58
C LYS A 232 -13.04 -20.98 -1.33
N ASN A 233 -13.47 -22.01 -0.59
CA ASN A 233 -14.24 -23.10 -1.16
C ASN A 233 -15.66 -22.62 -1.53
N ILE A 234 -16.09 -22.90 -2.76
CA ILE A 234 -17.37 -22.47 -3.31
C ILE A 234 -18.53 -23.17 -2.59
N HIS A 235 -18.37 -24.42 -2.21
CA HIS A 235 -19.41 -25.20 -1.54
C HIS A 235 -19.57 -24.84 -0.05
N ALA A 236 -18.53 -24.30 0.60
CA ALA A 236 -18.59 -23.85 1.99
C ALA A 236 -19.27 -22.49 2.16
N ILE A 237 -19.65 -21.84 1.07
CA ILE A 237 -20.26 -20.50 1.06
C ILE A 237 -21.61 -20.49 1.74
N ALA A 238 -22.37 -21.56 1.64
CA ALA A 238 -23.73 -21.67 2.21
C ALA A 238 -23.76 -21.55 3.76
N ASN A 239 -22.62 -21.79 4.44
CA ASN A 239 -22.52 -21.80 5.91
C ASN A 239 -21.74 -20.61 6.48
N ALA A 240 -21.66 -19.50 5.77
CA ALA A 240 -20.79 -18.34 6.08
C ALA A 240 -21.07 -17.60 7.41
N GLY A 241 -22.12 -17.98 8.15
CA GLY A 241 -22.46 -17.37 9.44
C GLY A 241 -21.78 -17.98 10.67
N PHE A 242 -21.13 -19.15 10.54
CA PHE A 242 -20.58 -19.89 11.66
C PHE A 242 -19.05 -19.81 11.68
N SER A 243 -18.49 -19.33 12.78
CA SER A 243 -17.03 -19.18 12.98
C SER A 243 -16.64 -19.77 14.33
N ILE A 244 -15.91 -20.90 14.32
CA ILE A 244 -15.24 -21.44 15.51
C ILE A 244 -13.88 -20.77 15.59
N LYS A 245 -13.65 -20.00 16.66
CA LYS A 245 -12.34 -19.38 16.90
C LYS A 245 -11.49 -20.23 17.84
N ASN A 246 -12.06 -20.64 18.96
CA ASN A 246 -11.34 -21.40 19.99
C ASN A 246 -11.77 -22.86 20.01
N VAL A 247 -10.79 -23.74 19.96
CA VAL A 247 -10.95 -25.19 20.05
C VAL A 247 -10.09 -25.73 21.19
N ASN A 248 -10.52 -26.86 21.76
CA ASN A 248 -9.71 -27.57 22.75
C ASN A 248 -8.97 -28.73 22.08
N CYS A 249 -7.68 -28.79 22.27
CA CYS A 249 -6.86 -29.89 21.76
C CYS A 249 -7.32 -31.21 22.40
N ARG A 250 -7.55 -32.22 21.57
CA ARG A 250 -7.97 -33.55 22.06
C ARG A 250 -6.87 -34.29 22.80
N SER A 251 -5.62 -33.96 22.51
CA SER A 251 -4.46 -34.64 23.08
C SER A 251 -4.06 -34.08 24.44
N CYS A 252 -4.00 -32.73 24.58
CA CYS A 252 -3.54 -32.10 25.81
C CYS A 252 -4.60 -31.24 26.52
N GLY A 253 -5.80 -31.07 25.93
CA GLY A 253 -6.86 -30.23 26.51
C GLY A 253 -6.64 -28.72 26.39
N GLY A 254 -5.49 -28.27 25.90
CA GLY A 254 -5.19 -26.84 25.72
C GLY A 254 -6.15 -26.17 24.74
N SER A 255 -6.63 -24.97 25.09
CA SER A 255 -7.51 -24.17 24.23
C SER A 255 -6.66 -23.21 23.37
N PHE A 256 -6.93 -23.18 22.07
CA PHE A 256 -6.23 -22.30 21.14
C PHE A 256 -7.13 -21.83 19.99
N ASP A 257 -6.71 -20.79 19.29
CA ASP A 257 -7.45 -20.20 18.16
C ASP A 257 -7.17 -20.98 16.87
N ALA A 258 -8.15 -21.79 16.46
CA ALA A 258 -8.09 -22.61 15.25
C ALA A 258 -8.00 -21.79 13.94
N THR A 259 -8.23 -20.49 13.99
CA THR A 259 -8.06 -19.62 12.81
C THR A 259 -6.59 -19.22 12.59
N ARG A 260 -5.76 -19.41 13.62
CA ARG A 260 -4.35 -19.03 13.61
C ARG A 260 -3.43 -20.21 13.39
N GLU A 261 -3.76 -21.38 13.92
CA GLU A 261 -2.85 -22.51 14.04
C GLU A 261 -3.45 -23.81 13.50
N HIS A 262 -2.70 -24.55 12.69
CA HIS A 262 -3.08 -25.91 12.22
C HIS A 262 -2.81 -26.98 13.26
N ASN A 263 -1.80 -26.76 14.09
CA ASN A 263 -1.38 -27.68 15.14
C ASN A 263 -1.55 -27.02 16.50
N CYS A 264 -1.82 -27.83 17.49
CA CYS A 264 -1.91 -27.34 18.87
C CYS A 264 -0.57 -26.69 19.28
N PRO A 265 -0.55 -25.41 19.70
CA PRO A 265 0.68 -24.72 20.08
C PRO A 265 1.32 -25.28 21.35
N TYR A 266 0.58 -26.09 22.13
CA TYR A 266 1.04 -26.66 23.39
C TYR A 266 1.68 -28.04 23.23
N CYS A 267 1.18 -28.87 22.32
CA CYS A 267 1.66 -30.27 22.17
C CYS A 267 1.99 -30.66 20.72
N GLY A 268 1.82 -29.76 19.76
CA GLY A 268 2.12 -30.01 18.35
C GLY A 268 1.16 -30.95 17.62
N THR A 269 0.13 -31.50 18.31
CA THR A 269 -0.81 -32.42 17.67
C THR A 269 -1.69 -31.69 16.65
N PRO A 270 -1.81 -32.17 15.42
CA PRO A 270 -2.75 -31.64 14.42
C PRO A 270 -4.19 -31.85 14.91
N TYR A 271 -5.09 -30.94 14.60
CA TYR A 271 -6.48 -31.03 15.00
C TYR A 271 -7.42 -31.01 13.80
#